data_4d1a3f3bb295f34eddf570e63d107e26
#
_entry.id   4d1a3f3bb295f34eddf570e63d107e26
#
_cell.length_a   1.000
_cell.length_b   1.000
_cell.length_c   1.000
_cell.angle_alpha   90.00
_cell.angle_beta   90.00
_cell.angle_gamma   90.00
#
_symmetry.space_group_name_H-M   'P 1'
#
loop_
_entity.id
_entity.type
_entity.pdbx_description
1 polymer ?
#
loop_
_entity_poly.entity_id
_entity_poly.type
_entity_poly.pdbx_seq_one_letter_code
_entity_poly.pdbx_strand_id
1 'polypeptide(L)'
;MPYSDEHLRYLRLLSQKYKTVAAAASEIIRIEALLRLPKGTEHFMSDLHGEHEAFVHILNSASGVIREKIDTVLGPGVPADERADLATLVYYPNQKLPELKARQKDLHAWYRLTLLRLIDLCRFVSSKHTRDHVRRCLPQNCGYILDELLHAHFEDHDKDQYYGEIIESIIRYDRADAYIVRFCEVIKRLAVDRLHIVGDLFDRGPRPDRILDSLMAHHQVDIQWGNHDVVWMGAAAGSPLCIMTVLKTTLAYNNLDTLEGGYGISLRQLERFAQHTYADSDVSRWLPHADPRTAAGDLTAAARMHKAVTVMMLKLEAQVIARNPDFDLQGRDFLNHIDFDAGTVDYFGTTYPLLDCDFSTVDPAHPTVLTADEGKVIAGLVRSFAESERLQRHVQFLYAHGAFYKMCNGNLLYHGAVPMTENGAFAAITFEGVARSGKALFDYCDRRARQGYSAPQGSPARLAGQDFLWYLCCLLYTSPSPRDRSLSR
;
A
#
# COMPACT_ATOMS: atom_id res chain seq x y z
N MET A 1 12.16 31.37 33.49
CA MET A 1 12.36 31.99 32.16
C MET A 1 10.99 32.45 31.66
N PRO A 2 10.84 33.64 31.08
CA PRO A 2 9.57 34.04 30.46
C PRO A 2 9.25 33.13 29.29
N TYR A 3 7.99 32.72 29.16
CA TYR A 3 7.52 31.92 28.05
C TYR A 3 7.59 32.73 26.74
N SER A 4 7.96 32.10 25.64
CA SER A 4 7.89 32.74 24.33
C SER A 4 6.45 33.07 23.94
N ASP A 5 6.23 34.01 23.03
CA ASP A 5 4.89 34.37 22.54
C ASP A 5 4.16 33.18 21.89
N GLU A 6 4.87 32.29 21.25
CA GLU A 6 4.34 31.06 20.67
C GLU A 6 3.87 30.10 21.77
N HIS A 7 4.66 29.94 22.83
CA HIS A 7 4.29 29.16 24.02
C HIS A 7 3.04 29.71 24.71
N LEU A 8 2.95 31.04 24.84
CA LEU A 8 1.77 31.68 25.43
C LEU A 8 0.51 31.50 24.58
N ARG A 9 0.62 31.56 23.24
CA ARG A 9 -0.49 31.25 22.34
C ARG A 9 -0.95 29.81 22.50
N TYR A 10 -0.02 28.86 22.57
CA TYR A 10 -0.32 27.44 22.79
C TYR A 10 -1.02 27.20 24.11
N LEU A 11 -0.52 27.79 25.21
CA LEU A 11 -1.14 27.69 26.55
C LEU A 11 -2.54 28.30 26.59
N ARG A 12 -2.79 29.40 25.84
CA ARG A 12 -4.12 30.00 25.69
C ARG A 12 -5.10 29.06 24.96
N LEU A 13 -4.66 28.34 23.92
CA LEU A 13 -5.47 27.33 23.26
C LEU A 13 -5.78 26.14 24.19
N LEU A 14 -4.79 25.67 24.96
CA LEU A 14 -5.00 24.61 25.95
C LEU A 14 -5.98 25.04 27.05
N SER A 15 -5.94 26.28 27.48
CA SER A 15 -6.86 26.80 28.51
C SER A 15 -8.32 26.85 28.09
N GLN A 16 -8.60 26.92 26.78
CA GLN A 16 -9.97 26.81 26.27
C GLN A 16 -10.54 25.39 26.46
N LYS A 17 -9.69 24.37 26.35
CA LYS A 17 -10.05 22.96 26.55
C LYS A 17 -10.06 22.59 28.02
N TYR A 18 -9.06 23.04 28.80
CA TYR A 18 -8.88 22.72 30.19
C TYR A 18 -9.10 24.01 31.04
N LYS A 19 -10.36 24.32 31.33
CA LYS A 19 -10.78 25.60 31.91
C LYS A 19 -10.41 25.78 33.40
N THR A 20 -10.03 24.68 34.08
CA THR A 20 -9.67 24.71 35.52
C THR A 20 -8.41 23.90 35.75
N VAL A 21 -7.71 24.21 36.83
CA VAL A 21 -6.54 23.45 37.31
C VAL A 21 -6.91 21.97 37.55
N ALA A 22 -8.07 21.72 38.12
CA ALA A 22 -8.55 20.34 38.32
C ALA A 22 -8.74 19.57 37.00
N ALA A 23 -9.30 20.22 35.98
CA ALA A 23 -9.46 19.60 34.67
C ALA A 23 -8.10 19.31 33.99
N ALA A 24 -7.14 20.23 34.11
CA ALA A 24 -5.79 20.03 33.60
C ALA A 24 -5.06 18.90 34.36
N ALA A 25 -5.15 18.89 35.68
CA ALA A 25 -4.55 17.84 36.52
C ALA A 25 -5.15 16.46 36.22
N SER A 26 -6.46 16.35 36.05
CA SER A 26 -7.12 15.09 35.65
C SER A 26 -6.63 14.58 34.31
N GLU A 27 -6.42 15.48 33.34
CA GLU A 27 -5.87 15.07 32.03
C GLU A 27 -4.41 14.66 32.12
N ILE A 28 -3.58 15.34 32.92
CA ILE A 28 -2.19 14.95 33.16
C ILE A 28 -2.15 13.54 33.78
N ILE A 29 -2.93 13.28 34.82
CA ILE A 29 -3.03 11.95 35.44
C ILE A 29 -3.43 10.89 34.42
N ARG A 30 -4.42 11.20 33.57
CA ARG A 30 -4.87 10.29 32.50
C ARG A 30 -3.74 9.99 31.52
N ILE A 31 -3.00 11.00 31.06
CA ILE A 31 -1.89 10.84 30.10
C ILE A 31 -0.73 10.07 30.74
N GLU A 32 -0.36 10.38 31.98
CA GLU A 32 0.69 9.64 32.71
C GLU A 32 0.33 8.16 32.88
N ALA A 33 -0.93 7.86 33.20
CA ALA A 33 -1.41 6.48 33.25
C ALA A 33 -1.31 5.78 31.86
N LEU A 34 -1.70 6.47 30.78
CA LEU A 34 -1.58 5.94 29.42
C LEU A 34 -0.13 5.62 29.04
N LEU A 35 0.83 6.43 29.47
CA LEU A 35 2.26 6.19 29.21
C LEU A 35 2.80 4.92 29.90
N ARG A 36 2.08 4.37 30.87
CA ARG A 36 2.44 3.12 31.57
C ARG A 36 1.80 1.88 30.96
N LEU A 37 0.86 2.04 30.02
CA LEU A 37 0.29 0.90 29.29
C LEU A 37 1.35 0.23 28.43
N PRO A 38 1.23 -1.07 28.18
CA PRO A 38 2.03 -1.74 27.16
C PRO A 38 1.89 -1.04 25.82
N LYS A 39 2.94 -1.02 25.02
CA LYS A 39 2.87 -0.52 23.64
C LYS A 39 1.82 -1.31 22.86
N GLY A 40 1.07 -0.61 22.03
CA GLY A 40 0.16 -1.22 21.08
C GLY A 40 0.91 -2.16 20.12
N THR A 41 0.20 -3.13 19.57
CA THR A 41 0.77 -4.03 18.56
C THR A 41 0.89 -3.28 17.23
N GLU A 42 2.11 -3.17 16.74
CA GLU A 42 2.42 -2.64 15.41
C GLU A 42 2.63 -3.80 14.45
N HIS A 43 1.95 -3.75 13.32
CA HIS A 43 2.08 -4.75 12.27
C HIS A 43 2.78 -4.11 11.07
N PHE A 44 3.87 -4.71 10.60
CA PHE A 44 4.68 -4.23 9.50
C PHE A 44 4.52 -5.16 8.31
N MET A 45 4.24 -4.58 7.13
CA MET A 45 4.20 -5.28 5.86
C MET A 45 4.91 -4.46 4.80
N SER A 46 5.59 -5.10 3.85
CA SER A 46 6.20 -4.49 2.69
C SER A 46 5.99 -5.35 1.46
N ASP A 47 6.26 -4.79 0.28
CA ASP A 47 6.31 -5.52 -0.99
C ASP A 47 5.01 -6.32 -1.26
N LEU A 48 3.85 -5.68 -1.08
CA LEU A 48 2.55 -6.32 -1.25
C LEU A 48 2.24 -6.62 -2.73
N HIS A 49 2.74 -5.78 -3.62
CA HIS A 49 2.73 -5.99 -5.07
C HIS A 49 1.41 -6.54 -5.62
N GLY A 50 0.27 -5.99 -5.20
CA GLY A 50 -1.04 -6.41 -5.70
C GLY A 50 -1.51 -7.81 -5.28
N GLU A 51 -0.79 -8.53 -4.42
CA GLU A 51 -1.13 -9.86 -3.93
C GLU A 51 -2.22 -9.79 -2.83
N HIS A 52 -3.43 -9.42 -3.24
CA HIS A 52 -4.55 -9.14 -2.36
C HIS A 52 -4.94 -10.31 -1.45
N GLU A 53 -4.98 -11.53 -1.95
CA GLU A 53 -5.40 -12.68 -1.14
C GLU A 53 -4.41 -12.98 -0.02
N ALA A 54 -3.11 -12.95 -0.32
CA ALA A 54 -2.06 -13.10 0.67
C ALA A 54 -2.09 -11.96 1.69
N PHE A 55 -2.25 -10.72 1.23
CA PHE A 55 -2.40 -9.55 2.10
C PHE A 55 -3.57 -9.70 3.07
N VAL A 56 -4.77 -10.04 2.57
CA VAL A 56 -5.97 -10.22 3.42
C VAL A 56 -5.78 -11.36 4.42
N HIS A 57 -5.13 -12.46 4.04
CA HIS A 57 -4.83 -13.55 4.95
C HIS A 57 -3.91 -13.11 6.10
N ILE A 58 -2.80 -12.43 5.77
CA ILE A 58 -1.85 -11.93 6.77
C ILE A 58 -2.53 -10.90 7.68
N LEU A 59 -3.34 -9.99 7.12
CA LEU A 59 -4.06 -8.98 7.87
C LEU A 59 -5.07 -9.62 8.84
N ASN A 60 -5.89 -10.56 8.37
CA ASN A 60 -6.93 -11.22 9.17
C ASN A 60 -6.36 -12.11 10.26
N SER A 61 -5.20 -12.74 10.02
CA SER A 61 -4.51 -13.58 11.02
C SER A 61 -3.63 -12.76 11.97
N ALA A 62 -3.41 -11.48 11.68
CA ALA A 62 -2.43 -10.63 12.36
C ALA A 62 -1.04 -11.31 12.40
N SER A 63 -0.57 -11.85 11.26
CA SER A 63 0.67 -12.64 11.13
C SER A 63 0.76 -13.81 12.11
N GLY A 64 -0.36 -14.44 12.47
CA GLY A 64 -0.41 -15.57 13.40
C GLY A 64 -0.66 -15.19 14.86
N VAL A 65 -0.57 -13.93 15.25
CA VAL A 65 -0.75 -13.45 16.64
C VAL A 65 -2.12 -13.87 17.21
N ILE A 66 -3.19 -13.84 16.41
CA ILE A 66 -4.51 -14.27 16.87
C ILE A 66 -4.51 -15.76 17.22
N ARG A 67 -3.80 -16.60 16.46
CA ARG A 67 -3.67 -18.03 16.76
C ARG A 67 -2.94 -18.27 18.09
N GLU A 68 -1.83 -17.58 18.32
CA GLU A 68 -1.08 -17.67 19.58
C GLU A 68 -1.96 -17.28 20.78
N LYS A 69 -2.79 -16.23 20.63
CA LYS A 69 -3.72 -15.80 21.68
C LYS A 69 -4.81 -16.84 21.94
N ILE A 70 -5.35 -17.49 20.91
CA ILE A 70 -6.32 -18.57 21.04
C ILE A 70 -5.68 -19.75 21.79
N ASP A 71 -4.46 -20.14 21.42
CA ASP A 71 -3.74 -21.23 22.09
C ASP A 71 -3.46 -20.90 23.57
N THR A 72 -3.19 -19.62 23.88
CA THR A 72 -3.00 -19.16 25.26
C THR A 72 -4.29 -19.19 26.07
N VAL A 73 -5.40 -18.68 25.51
CA VAL A 73 -6.70 -18.58 26.20
C VAL A 73 -7.34 -19.92 26.43
N LEU A 74 -7.34 -20.80 25.40
CA LEU A 74 -8.02 -22.09 25.48
C LEU A 74 -7.13 -23.18 26.13
N GLY A 75 -5.81 -23.02 26.09
CA GLY A 75 -4.85 -23.96 26.63
C GLY A 75 -4.84 -25.33 25.95
N PRO A 76 -4.02 -26.26 26.47
CA PRO A 76 -3.86 -27.59 25.87
C PRO A 76 -5.06 -28.52 26.14
N GLY A 77 -5.98 -28.16 27.03
CA GLY A 77 -7.20 -28.93 27.32
C GLY A 77 -8.23 -28.92 26.18
N VAL A 78 -8.17 -27.93 25.27
CA VAL A 78 -9.00 -27.89 24.07
C VAL A 78 -8.25 -28.51 22.90
N PRO A 79 -8.87 -29.44 22.11
CA PRO A 79 -8.24 -30.07 20.96
C PRO A 79 -7.66 -29.08 19.96
N ALA A 80 -6.57 -29.43 19.28
CA ALA A 80 -5.85 -28.55 18.35
C ALA A 80 -6.70 -28.17 17.11
N ASP A 81 -7.54 -29.08 16.65
CA ASP A 81 -8.51 -28.89 15.56
C ASP A 81 -9.60 -27.89 15.95
N GLU A 82 -10.17 -27.96 17.15
CA GLU A 82 -11.14 -26.97 17.63
C GLU A 82 -10.50 -25.56 17.76
N ARG A 83 -9.26 -25.49 18.25
CA ARG A 83 -8.53 -24.22 18.28
C ARG A 83 -8.25 -23.68 16.87
N ALA A 84 -7.96 -24.56 15.90
CA ALA A 84 -7.78 -24.20 14.49
C ALA A 84 -9.10 -23.71 13.86
N ASP A 85 -10.20 -24.38 14.14
CA ASP A 85 -11.52 -23.97 13.68
C ASP A 85 -11.92 -22.60 14.24
N LEU A 86 -11.65 -22.33 15.53
CA LEU A 86 -11.88 -21.00 16.10
C LEU A 86 -11.00 -19.93 15.46
N ALA A 87 -9.72 -20.22 15.18
CA ALA A 87 -8.83 -19.29 14.51
C ALA A 87 -9.32 -18.95 13.10
N THR A 88 -9.69 -19.97 12.30
CA THR A 88 -10.23 -19.75 10.95
C THR A 88 -11.57 -19.02 10.97
N LEU A 89 -12.41 -19.27 11.99
CA LEU A 89 -13.64 -18.52 12.20
C LEU A 89 -13.35 -17.03 12.46
N VAL A 90 -12.38 -16.70 13.30
CA VAL A 90 -11.99 -15.30 13.55
C VAL A 90 -11.44 -14.64 12.28
N TYR A 91 -10.65 -15.37 11.48
CA TYR A 91 -10.07 -14.83 10.24
C TYR A 91 -11.13 -14.53 9.18
N TYR A 92 -12.04 -15.49 8.97
CA TYR A 92 -13.02 -15.49 7.88
C TYR A 92 -14.44 -15.81 8.36
N PRO A 93 -15.03 -14.97 9.26
CA PRO A 93 -16.30 -15.33 9.93
C PRO A 93 -17.44 -15.60 8.94
N ASN A 94 -17.60 -14.76 7.91
CA ASN A 94 -18.69 -14.91 6.95
C ASN A 94 -18.59 -16.18 6.09
N GLN A 95 -17.39 -16.69 5.87
CA GLN A 95 -17.12 -17.89 5.07
C GLN A 95 -17.18 -19.16 5.92
N LYS A 96 -16.55 -19.11 7.11
CA LYS A 96 -16.39 -20.29 7.97
C LYS A 96 -17.58 -20.59 8.86
N LEU A 97 -18.36 -19.60 9.23
CA LEU A 97 -19.53 -19.78 10.08
C LEU A 97 -20.54 -20.77 9.50
N PRO A 98 -20.98 -20.67 8.22
CA PRO A 98 -21.88 -21.66 7.63
C PRO A 98 -21.29 -23.08 7.60
N GLU A 99 -20.01 -23.22 7.29
CA GLU A 99 -19.31 -24.48 7.22
C GLU A 99 -19.25 -25.18 8.59
N LEU A 100 -18.87 -24.43 9.64
CA LEU A 100 -18.77 -24.95 10.99
C LEU A 100 -20.13 -25.35 11.56
N LYS A 101 -21.18 -24.54 11.30
CA LYS A 101 -22.56 -24.85 11.69
C LYS A 101 -23.07 -26.17 11.09
N ALA A 102 -22.78 -26.40 9.82
CA ALA A 102 -23.23 -27.60 9.12
C ALA A 102 -22.68 -28.91 9.71
N ARG A 103 -21.57 -28.83 10.46
CA ARG A 103 -20.96 -29.98 11.13
C ARG A 103 -21.56 -30.30 12.52
N GLN A 104 -22.38 -29.38 13.07
CA GLN A 104 -22.87 -29.52 14.46
C GLN A 104 -24.12 -30.36 14.56
N LYS A 105 -24.15 -31.26 15.56
CA LYS A 105 -25.33 -32.01 15.93
C LYS A 105 -26.24 -31.24 16.86
N ASP A 106 -25.66 -30.49 17.80
CA ASP A 106 -26.36 -29.59 18.71
C ASP A 106 -25.88 -28.15 18.44
N LEU A 107 -26.65 -27.44 17.65
CA LEU A 107 -26.35 -26.08 17.24
C LEU A 107 -26.42 -25.08 18.41
N HIS A 108 -27.36 -25.31 19.36
CA HIS A 108 -27.54 -24.45 20.51
C HIS A 108 -26.32 -24.51 21.44
N ALA A 109 -25.87 -25.72 21.79
CA ALA A 109 -24.69 -25.92 22.62
C ALA A 109 -23.42 -25.38 21.92
N TRP A 110 -23.31 -25.56 20.61
CA TRP A 110 -22.19 -25.03 19.83
C TRP A 110 -22.17 -23.50 19.81
N TYR A 111 -23.29 -22.82 19.60
CA TYR A 111 -23.36 -21.35 19.66
C TYR A 111 -22.94 -20.82 21.02
N ARG A 112 -23.49 -21.43 22.10
CA ARG A 112 -23.17 -21.04 23.46
C ARG A 112 -21.66 -21.15 23.73
N LEU A 113 -21.04 -22.27 23.39
CA LEU A 113 -19.62 -22.51 23.57
C LEU A 113 -18.77 -21.56 22.72
N THR A 114 -19.14 -21.34 21.47
CA THR A 114 -18.41 -20.46 20.55
C THR A 114 -18.46 -19.01 21.03
N LEU A 115 -19.62 -18.52 21.49
CA LEU A 115 -19.75 -17.15 22.04
C LEU A 115 -18.89 -16.98 23.29
N LEU A 116 -18.90 -17.94 24.22
CA LEU A 116 -18.05 -17.90 25.42
C LEU A 116 -16.57 -17.85 25.07
N ARG A 117 -16.10 -18.71 24.17
CA ARG A 117 -14.70 -18.71 23.70
C ARG A 117 -14.29 -17.38 23.04
N LEU A 118 -15.19 -16.78 22.25
CA LEU A 118 -14.94 -15.49 21.61
C LEU A 118 -14.94 -14.34 22.63
N ILE A 119 -15.79 -14.40 23.64
CA ILE A 119 -15.79 -13.42 24.74
C ILE A 119 -14.46 -13.48 25.50
N ASP A 120 -13.98 -14.68 25.88
CA ASP A 120 -12.73 -14.84 26.60
C ASP A 120 -11.53 -14.38 25.75
N LEU A 121 -11.51 -14.74 24.48
CA LEU A 121 -10.49 -14.26 23.54
C LEU A 121 -10.52 -12.73 23.41
N CYS A 122 -11.70 -12.15 23.27
CA CYS A 122 -11.88 -10.70 23.15
C CYS A 122 -11.41 -9.97 24.42
N ARG A 123 -11.71 -10.50 25.59
CA ARG A 123 -11.21 -10.00 26.89
C ARG A 123 -9.69 -10.03 26.94
N PHE A 124 -9.09 -11.17 26.56
CA PHE A 124 -7.64 -11.33 26.54
C PHE A 124 -6.98 -10.31 25.62
N VAL A 125 -7.50 -10.15 24.40
CA VAL A 125 -6.97 -9.17 23.43
C VAL A 125 -7.16 -7.74 23.92
N SER A 126 -8.26 -7.44 24.60
CA SER A 126 -8.58 -6.09 25.11
C SER A 126 -7.79 -5.69 26.35
N SER A 127 -7.17 -6.64 27.06
CA SER A 127 -6.52 -6.41 28.37
C SER A 127 -5.42 -5.36 28.37
N LYS A 128 -4.75 -5.16 27.24
CA LYS A 128 -3.70 -4.13 27.05
C LYS A 128 -4.24 -2.73 26.76
N HIS A 129 -5.56 -2.58 26.54
CA HIS A 129 -6.20 -1.33 26.15
C HIS A 129 -6.98 -0.68 27.28
N THR A 130 -7.20 0.63 27.17
CA THR A 130 -8.15 1.31 28.07
C THR A 130 -9.58 0.91 27.73
N ARG A 131 -10.49 0.94 28.71
CA ARG A 131 -11.93 0.73 28.47
C ARG A 131 -12.50 1.68 27.43
N ASP A 132 -12.08 2.94 27.44
CA ASP A 132 -12.51 3.94 26.46
C ASP A 132 -12.06 3.57 25.03
N HIS A 133 -10.84 3.05 24.86
CA HIS A 133 -10.38 2.55 23.56
C HIS A 133 -11.20 1.36 23.09
N VAL A 134 -11.43 0.38 23.96
CA VAL A 134 -12.25 -0.80 23.64
C VAL A 134 -13.66 -0.38 23.22
N ARG A 135 -14.32 0.49 23.97
CA ARG A 135 -15.66 1.00 23.65
C ARG A 135 -15.75 1.66 22.28
N ARG A 136 -14.73 2.42 21.90
CA ARG A 136 -14.67 3.02 20.55
C ARG A 136 -14.49 1.99 19.44
N CYS A 137 -13.98 0.81 19.75
CA CYS A 137 -13.85 -0.28 18.79
C CYS A 137 -15.14 -1.10 18.62
N LEU A 138 -16.10 -0.97 19.56
CA LEU A 138 -17.37 -1.71 19.53
C LEU A 138 -18.31 -1.14 18.46
N PRO A 139 -19.08 -1.99 17.76
CA PRO A 139 -20.08 -1.55 16.80
C PRO A 139 -21.27 -0.87 17.48
N GLN A 140 -21.77 0.22 16.87
CA GLN A 140 -22.82 1.06 17.48
C GLN A 140 -24.11 0.31 17.83
N ASN A 141 -24.52 -0.64 16.96
CA ASN A 141 -25.82 -1.31 17.08
C ASN A 141 -25.89 -2.42 18.15
N CYS A 142 -24.77 -2.94 18.61
CA CYS A 142 -24.71 -3.98 19.64
C CYS A 142 -23.61 -3.73 20.70
N GLY A 143 -23.01 -2.54 20.67
CA GLY A 143 -21.87 -2.20 21.52
C GLY A 143 -22.16 -2.32 23.02
N TYR A 144 -23.39 -1.98 23.46
CA TYR A 144 -23.80 -2.15 24.86
C TYR A 144 -23.71 -3.62 25.31
N ILE A 145 -24.32 -4.52 24.55
CA ILE A 145 -24.30 -5.96 24.88
C ILE A 145 -22.87 -6.52 24.87
N LEU A 146 -22.06 -6.13 23.87
CA LEU A 146 -20.66 -6.56 23.81
C LEU A 146 -19.84 -5.99 24.99
N ASP A 147 -20.06 -4.74 25.38
CA ASP A 147 -19.38 -4.12 26.53
C ASP A 147 -19.74 -4.83 27.83
N GLU A 148 -21.02 -5.14 28.06
CA GLU A 148 -21.48 -5.92 29.20
C GLU A 148 -20.80 -7.30 29.25
N LEU A 149 -20.82 -8.06 28.16
CA LEU A 149 -20.21 -9.39 28.07
C LEU A 149 -18.68 -9.35 28.24
N LEU A 150 -18.00 -8.31 27.77
CA LEU A 150 -16.55 -8.14 27.96
C LEU A 150 -16.17 -7.83 29.41
N HIS A 151 -17.04 -7.18 30.17
CA HIS A 151 -16.81 -6.85 31.57
C HIS A 151 -17.49 -7.83 32.55
N ALA A 152 -18.12 -8.87 32.05
CA ALA A 152 -18.65 -9.94 32.88
C ALA A 152 -17.53 -10.66 33.63
N HIS A 153 -17.60 -10.71 34.93
CA HIS A 153 -16.78 -11.57 35.78
C HIS A 153 -17.65 -12.77 36.13
N PHE A 154 -17.48 -13.88 35.43
CA PHE A 154 -18.26 -15.11 35.66
C PHE A 154 -17.99 -15.76 37.03
N GLU A 155 -17.08 -15.20 37.82
CA GLU A 155 -16.82 -15.56 39.21
C GLU A 155 -17.70 -14.76 40.21
N ASP A 156 -18.37 -13.71 39.74
CA ASP A 156 -19.34 -12.93 40.52
C ASP A 156 -20.69 -13.64 40.53
N HIS A 157 -20.94 -14.50 41.51
CA HIS A 157 -22.15 -15.31 41.65
C HIS A 157 -23.46 -14.54 41.47
N ASP A 158 -23.49 -13.25 41.76
CA ASP A 158 -24.69 -12.41 41.69
C ASP A 158 -25.11 -12.07 40.24
N LYS A 159 -24.20 -12.16 39.26
CA LYS A 159 -24.45 -11.79 37.85
C LYS A 159 -24.35 -12.94 36.85
N ASP A 160 -23.99 -14.13 37.27
CA ASP A 160 -23.84 -15.29 36.40
C ASP A 160 -25.13 -15.58 35.61
N GLN A 161 -26.27 -15.49 36.28
CA GLN A 161 -27.59 -15.68 35.65
C GLN A 161 -27.88 -14.57 34.62
N TYR A 162 -27.50 -13.32 34.90
CA TYR A 162 -27.68 -12.19 33.98
C TYR A 162 -26.86 -12.35 32.69
N TYR A 163 -25.60 -12.69 32.79
CA TYR A 163 -24.76 -12.88 31.61
C TYR A 163 -25.13 -14.14 30.82
N GLY A 164 -25.50 -15.22 31.54
CA GLY A 164 -26.04 -16.42 30.92
C GLY A 164 -27.31 -16.13 30.11
N GLU A 165 -28.24 -15.35 30.66
CA GLU A 165 -29.49 -14.99 29.99
C GLU A 165 -29.25 -14.07 28.76
N ILE A 166 -28.21 -13.21 28.77
CA ILE A 166 -27.83 -12.45 27.58
C ILE A 166 -27.45 -13.40 26.44
N ILE A 167 -26.60 -14.40 26.71
CA ILE A 167 -26.14 -15.36 25.70
C ILE A 167 -27.33 -16.20 25.20
N GLU A 168 -28.17 -16.70 26.10
CA GLU A 168 -29.34 -17.46 25.74
C GLU A 168 -30.35 -16.64 24.92
N SER A 169 -30.51 -15.36 25.24
CA SER A 169 -31.34 -14.44 24.46
C SER A 169 -30.77 -14.19 23.06
N ILE A 170 -29.45 -14.02 22.93
CA ILE A 170 -28.79 -13.89 21.61
C ILE A 170 -29.12 -15.11 20.74
N ILE A 171 -29.07 -16.32 21.30
CA ILE A 171 -29.36 -17.56 20.57
C ILE A 171 -30.87 -17.67 20.29
N ARG A 172 -31.74 -17.45 21.29
CA ARG A 172 -33.19 -17.53 21.19
C ARG A 172 -33.79 -16.60 20.13
N TYR A 173 -33.21 -15.40 19.98
CA TYR A 173 -33.67 -14.43 18.98
C TYR A 173 -32.97 -14.57 17.63
N ASP A 174 -32.27 -15.68 17.36
CA ASP A 174 -31.54 -15.95 16.11
C ASP A 174 -30.53 -14.86 15.73
N ARG A 175 -29.79 -14.36 16.74
CA ARG A 175 -28.76 -13.31 16.55
C ARG A 175 -27.35 -13.85 16.71
N ALA A 176 -27.14 -15.13 17.00
CA ALA A 176 -25.85 -15.72 17.32
C ALA A 176 -24.82 -15.51 16.18
N ASP A 177 -25.22 -15.75 14.93
CA ASP A 177 -24.35 -15.51 13.76
C ASP A 177 -23.82 -14.08 13.70
N ALA A 178 -24.71 -13.11 13.88
CA ALA A 178 -24.34 -11.70 13.85
C ALA A 178 -23.36 -11.33 14.98
N TYR A 179 -23.59 -11.84 16.20
CA TYR A 179 -22.71 -11.57 17.34
C TYR A 179 -21.36 -12.25 17.19
N ILE A 180 -21.29 -13.48 16.68
CA ILE A 180 -20.04 -14.17 16.36
C ILE A 180 -19.21 -13.32 15.38
N VAL A 181 -19.81 -12.87 14.28
CA VAL A 181 -19.14 -12.02 13.29
C VAL A 181 -18.63 -10.74 13.95
N ARG A 182 -19.42 -10.06 14.79
CA ARG A 182 -19.01 -8.84 15.49
C ARG A 182 -17.87 -9.05 16.48
N PHE A 183 -17.88 -10.14 17.24
CA PHE A 183 -16.75 -10.49 18.11
C PHE A 183 -15.49 -10.72 17.30
N CYS A 184 -15.57 -11.45 16.18
CA CYS A 184 -14.41 -11.66 15.29
C CYS A 184 -13.84 -10.33 14.74
N GLU A 185 -14.70 -9.39 14.34
CA GLU A 185 -14.29 -8.05 13.88
C GLU A 185 -13.61 -7.26 15.00
N VAL A 186 -14.16 -7.26 16.21
CA VAL A 186 -13.58 -6.56 17.37
C VAL A 186 -12.23 -7.18 17.76
N ILE A 187 -12.13 -8.50 17.78
CA ILE A 187 -10.87 -9.22 18.07
C ILE A 187 -9.79 -8.82 17.06
N LYS A 188 -10.08 -8.84 15.76
CA LYS A 188 -9.13 -8.44 14.72
C LYS A 188 -8.69 -6.97 14.88
N ARG A 189 -9.64 -6.09 15.18
CA ARG A 189 -9.38 -4.66 15.37
C ARG A 189 -8.52 -4.36 16.60
N LEU A 190 -8.69 -5.12 17.69
CA LEU A 190 -7.92 -4.97 18.94
C LEU A 190 -6.60 -5.74 18.93
N ALA A 191 -6.44 -6.73 18.02
CA ALA A 191 -5.21 -7.49 17.91
C ALA A 191 -4.05 -6.65 17.37
N VAL A 192 -4.33 -5.75 16.42
CA VAL A 192 -3.36 -4.86 15.79
C VAL A 192 -3.81 -3.42 15.97
N ASP A 193 -3.01 -2.61 16.64
CA ASP A 193 -3.32 -1.20 16.91
C ASP A 193 -2.98 -0.31 15.72
N ARG A 194 -1.88 -0.62 15.02
CA ARG A 194 -1.40 0.15 13.89
C ARG A 194 -0.79 -0.75 12.83
N LEU A 195 -1.12 -0.46 11.60
CA LEU A 195 -0.56 -1.11 10.42
C LEU A 195 0.42 -0.16 9.73
N HIS A 196 1.65 -0.63 9.52
CA HIS A 196 2.69 0.08 8.76
C HIS A 196 2.91 -0.66 7.44
N ILE A 197 2.66 0.02 6.33
CA ILE A 197 2.98 -0.47 5.00
C ILE A 197 4.28 0.19 4.54
N VAL A 198 5.31 -0.62 4.40
CA VAL A 198 6.65 -0.14 4.07
C VAL A 198 6.90 -0.32 2.57
N GLY A 199 6.01 0.26 1.78
CA GLY A 199 6.12 0.42 0.33
C GLY A 199 5.75 -0.78 -0.53
N ASP A 200 5.72 -0.50 -1.83
CA ASP A 200 5.46 -1.43 -2.93
C ASP A 200 4.11 -2.13 -2.86
N LEU A 201 3.05 -1.29 -2.91
CA LEU A 201 1.66 -1.73 -3.00
C LEU A 201 1.29 -2.19 -4.41
N PHE A 202 1.84 -1.52 -5.42
CA PHE A 202 1.50 -1.70 -6.83
C PHE A 202 2.42 -2.68 -7.54
N ASP A 203 2.03 -3.00 -8.79
CA ASP A 203 2.74 -3.82 -9.77
C ASP A 203 2.88 -5.30 -9.39
N ARG A 204 3.25 -6.12 -10.39
CA ARG A 204 3.49 -7.56 -10.36
C ARG A 204 2.23 -8.40 -10.12
N GLY A 205 1.52 -8.24 -9.02
CA GLY A 205 0.28 -8.94 -8.72
C GLY A 205 -0.97 -8.21 -9.21
N PRO A 206 -2.13 -8.90 -9.26
CA PRO A 206 -3.26 -8.46 -10.06
C PRO A 206 -4.19 -7.43 -9.40
N ARG A 207 -4.15 -7.24 -8.08
CA ARG A 207 -5.22 -6.50 -7.38
C ARG A 207 -4.74 -5.46 -6.36
N PRO A 208 -3.83 -4.53 -6.73
CA PRO A 208 -3.44 -3.43 -5.84
C PRO A 208 -4.64 -2.52 -5.48
N ASP A 209 -5.62 -2.42 -6.38
CA ASP A 209 -6.85 -1.69 -6.18
C ASP A 209 -7.65 -2.17 -4.95
N ARG A 210 -7.75 -3.49 -4.76
CA ARG A 210 -8.43 -4.09 -3.59
C ARG A 210 -7.61 -3.98 -2.31
N ILE A 211 -6.29 -4.03 -2.40
CA ILE A 211 -5.41 -3.78 -1.25
C ILE A 211 -5.65 -2.37 -0.73
N LEU A 212 -5.63 -1.36 -1.61
CA LEU A 212 -5.86 0.03 -1.23
C LEU A 212 -7.25 0.26 -0.65
N ASP A 213 -8.31 -0.32 -1.22
CA ASP A 213 -9.66 -0.27 -0.62
C ASP A 213 -9.65 -0.85 0.81
N SER A 214 -8.94 -1.95 1.05
CA SER A 214 -8.83 -2.57 2.37
C SER A 214 -8.04 -1.70 3.35
N LEU A 215 -6.95 -1.06 2.89
CA LEU A 215 -6.17 -0.13 3.71
C LEU A 215 -6.96 1.14 4.06
N MET A 216 -7.76 1.67 3.12
CA MET A 216 -8.65 2.81 3.37
C MET A 216 -9.73 2.50 4.40
N ALA A 217 -10.17 1.24 4.50
CA ALA A 217 -11.11 0.78 5.51
C ALA A 217 -10.45 0.45 6.87
N HIS A 218 -9.12 0.36 6.92
CA HIS A 218 -8.40 0.01 8.14
C HIS A 218 -8.41 1.17 9.13
N HIS A 219 -8.56 0.87 10.43
CA HIS A 219 -8.75 1.88 11.48
C HIS A 219 -7.52 2.78 11.73
N GLN A 220 -6.31 2.27 11.50
CA GLN A 220 -5.07 3.06 11.64
C GLN A 220 -3.97 2.48 10.76
N VAL A 221 -3.60 3.20 9.73
CA VAL A 221 -2.54 2.81 8.78
C VAL A 221 -1.68 4.00 8.44
N ASP A 222 -0.41 3.74 8.23
CA ASP A 222 0.50 4.65 7.54
C ASP A 222 1.35 3.89 6.51
N ILE A 223 1.82 4.64 5.52
CA ILE A 223 2.46 4.09 4.33
C ILE A 223 3.77 4.82 4.10
N GLN A 224 4.85 4.10 3.88
CA GLN A 224 6.08 4.63 3.30
C GLN A 224 6.09 4.28 1.82
N TRP A 225 6.29 5.28 0.94
CA TRP A 225 6.18 5.04 -0.49
C TRP A 225 7.36 4.25 -1.02
N GLY A 226 7.09 3.16 -1.73
CA GLY A 226 8.06 2.41 -2.52
C GLY A 226 8.24 2.98 -3.93
N ASN A 227 9.22 2.46 -4.66
CA ASN A 227 9.48 2.89 -6.03
C ASN A 227 8.30 2.61 -6.98
N HIS A 228 7.60 1.51 -6.80
CA HIS A 228 6.38 1.21 -7.55
C HIS A 228 5.23 2.17 -7.20
N ASP A 229 5.12 2.56 -5.94
CA ASP A 229 4.07 3.50 -5.51
C ASP A 229 4.28 4.89 -6.11
N VAL A 230 5.52 5.42 -6.06
CA VAL A 230 5.79 6.78 -6.57
C VAL A 230 5.58 6.89 -8.08
N VAL A 231 5.83 5.84 -8.86
CA VAL A 231 5.55 5.86 -10.30
C VAL A 231 4.06 5.88 -10.60
N TRP A 232 3.24 5.13 -9.84
CA TRP A 232 1.79 5.19 -9.95
C TRP A 232 1.22 6.54 -9.48
N MET A 233 1.80 7.14 -8.43
CA MET A 233 1.48 8.50 -7.99
C MET A 233 1.81 9.53 -9.08
N GLY A 234 2.93 9.36 -9.79
CA GLY A 234 3.32 10.18 -10.93
C GLY A 234 2.39 10.00 -12.13
N ALA A 235 1.97 8.77 -12.40
CA ALA A 235 1.01 8.46 -13.46
C ALA A 235 -0.36 9.12 -13.19
N ALA A 236 -0.87 9.03 -11.97
CA ALA A 236 -2.10 9.70 -11.53
C ALA A 236 -1.99 11.24 -11.57
N ALA A 237 -0.78 11.77 -11.36
CA ALA A 237 -0.50 13.21 -11.49
C ALA A 237 -0.48 13.68 -12.96
N GLY A 238 -0.53 12.75 -13.93
CA GLY A 238 -0.51 13.03 -15.36
C GLY A 238 0.88 13.09 -15.98
N SER A 239 1.92 12.51 -15.34
CA SER A 239 3.25 12.38 -15.92
C SER A 239 3.25 11.35 -17.06
N PRO A 240 3.52 11.75 -18.31
CA PRO A 240 3.56 10.82 -19.43
C PRO A 240 4.57 9.69 -19.23
N LEU A 241 5.76 10.00 -18.72
CA LEU A 241 6.81 9.02 -18.52
C LEU A 241 6.47 8.02 -17.41
N CYS A 242 5.88 8.47 -16.30
CA CYS A 242 5.37 7.57 -15.25
C CYS A 242 4.27 6.66 -15.79
N ILE A 243 3.37 7.17 -16.64
CA ILE A 243 2.31 6.36 -17.29
C ILE A 243 2.94 5.27 -18.16
N MET A 244 3.93 5.61 -18.99
CA MET A 244 4.61 4.61 -19.83
C MET A 244 5.35 3.58 -18.95
N THR A 245 5.94 3.98 -17.85
CA THR A 245 6.62 3.07 -16.91
C THR A 245 5.63 2.10 -16.25
N VAL A 246 4.47 2.60 -15.79
CA VAL A 246 3.37 1.76 -15.27
C VAL A 246 2.90 0.76 -16.32
N LEU A 247 2.61 1.24 -17.54
CA LEU A 247 2.14 0.39 -18.64
C LEU A 247 3.16 -0.68 -19.02
N LYS A 248 4.45 -0.34 -19.10
CA LYS A 248 5.52 -1.30 -19.39
C LYS A 248 5.51 -2.44 -18.36
N THR A 249 5.48 -2.10 -17.07
CA THR A 249 5.47 -3.08 -15.98
C THR A 249 4.18 -3.92 -16.02
N THR A 250 3.03 -3.30 -16.19
CA THR A 250 1.73 -3.98 -16.24
C THR A 250 1.66 -4.97 -17.42
N LEU A 251 2.17 -4.57 -18.60
CA LEU A 251 2.25 -5.42 -19.78
C LEU A 251 3.24 -6.58 -19.60
N ALA A 252 4.40 -6.31 -18.99
CA ALA A 252 5.40 -7.35 -18.71
C ALA A 252 4.85 -8.46 -17.78
N TYR A 253 3.97 -8.13 -16.86
CA TYR A 253 3.31 -9.09 -15.94
C TYR A 253 1.91 -9.52 -16.38
N ASN A 254 1.42 -9.07 -17.54
CA ASN A 254 0.09 -9.35 -18.10
C ASN A 254 -1.08 -9.00 -17.15
N ASN A 255 -0.93 -7.91 -16.38
CA ASN A 255 -1.91 -7.48 -15.38
C ASN A 255 -2.82 -6.36 -15.91
N LEU A 256 -3.28 -6.45 -17.16
CA LEU A 256 -4.12 -5.43 -17.79
C LEU A 256 -5.44 -5.21 -17.07
N ASP A 257 -5.98 -6.24 -16.41
CA ASP A 257 -7.21 -6.14 -15.60
C ASP A 257 -7.06 -5.14 -14.44
N THR A 258 -5.86 -4.92 -13.93
CA THR A 258 -5.60 -3.87 -12.94
C THR A 258 -5.96 -2.49 -13.49
N LEU A 259 -5.59 -2.20 -14.73
CA LEU A 259 -5.87 -0.91 -15.37
C LEU A 259 -7.33 -0.82 -15.82
N GLU A 260 -7.82 -1.79 -16.59
CA GLU A 260 -9.14 -1.75 -17.20
C GLU A 260 -10.24 -2.07 -16.19
N GLY A 261 -10.19 -3.24 -15.56
CA GLY A 261 -11.17 -3.70 -14.57
C GLY A 261 -11.04 -3.01 -13.20
N GLY A 262 -9.79 -2.78 -12.74
CA GLY A 262 -9.52 -2.15 -11.45
C GLY A 262 -9.74 -0.65 -11.44
N TYR A 263 -9.21 0.06 -12.43
CA TYR A 263 -9.19 1.54 -12.47
C TYR A 263 -9.99 2.16 -13.61
N GLY A 264 -10.56 1.38 -14.53
CA GLY A 264 -11.35 1.88 -15.65
C GLY A 264 -10.52 2.62 -16.70
N ILE A 265 -9.22 2.35 -16.78
CA ILE A 265 -8.28 2.98 -17.71
C ILE A 265 -8.30 2.21 -19.04
N SER A 266 -8.79 2.83 -20.10
CA SER A 266 -8.92 2.18 -21.41
C SER A 266 -7.61 2.14 -22.18
N LEU A 267 -7.22 0.96 -22.63
CA LEU A 267 -6.03 0.73 -23.45
C LEU A 267 -6.32 0.63 -24.96
N ARG A 268 -7.57 0.77 -25.40
CA ARG A 268 -8.00 0.61 -26.79
C ARG A 268 -7.19 1.39 -27.82
N GLN A 269 -6.85 2.65 -27.49
CA GLN A 269 -6.10 3.52 -28.40
C GLN A 269 -4.66 3.03 -28.56
N LEU A 270 -4.05 2.60 -27.47
CA LEU A 270 -2.73 2.01 -27.44
C LEU A 270 -2.70 0.69 -28.23
N GLU A 271 -3.67 -0.17 -28.01
CA GLU A 271 -3.79 -1.46 -28.71
C GLU A 271 -3.89 -1.26 -30.23
N ARG A 272 -4.77 -0.37 -30.69
CA ARG A 272 -4.90 -0.05 -32.12
C ARG A 272 -3.60 0.50 -32.71
N PHE A 273 -2.95 1.41 -32.02
CA PHE A 273 -1.67 1.95 -32.44
C PHE A 273 -0.60 0.85 -32.55
N ALA A 274 -0.47 0.02 -31.53
CA ALA A 274 0.51 -1.06 -31.49
C ALA A 274 0.26 -2.12 -32.59
N GLN A 275 -1.01 -2.50 -32.80
CA GLN A 275 -1.40 -3.43 -33.87
C GLN A 275 -1.08 -2.90 -35.28
N HIS A 276 -1.30 -1.60 -35.49
CA HIS A 276 -1.00 -1.00 -36.79
C HIS A 276 0.51 -0.82 -37.00
N THR A 277 1.22 -0.33 -36.00
CA THR A 277 2.64 0.05 -36.12
C THR A 277 3.56 -1.18 -36.16
N TYR A 278 3.24 -2.21 -35.38
CA TYR A 278 4.06 -3.41 -35.18
C TYR A 278 3.36 -4.69 -35.71
N ALA A 279 2.55 -4.55 -36.79
CA ALA A 279 1.80 -5.67 -37.38
C ALA A 279 2.72 -6.81 -37.80
N ASP A 280 3.82 -6.48 -38.46
CA ASP A 280 4.77 -7.42 -39.06
C ASP A 280 6.05 -7.61 -38.21
N SER A 281 6.11 -7.00 -37.04
CA SER A 281 7.27 -7.09 -36.14
C SER A 281 7.36 -8.43 -35.42
N ASP A 282 8.58 -8.95 -35.26
CA ASP A 282 8.82 -10.04 -34.32
C ASP A 282 8.73 -9.50 -32.89
N VAL A 283 7.67 -9.90 -32.20
CA VAL A 283 7.41 -9.49 -30.79
C VAL A 283 7.68 -10.62 -29.80
N SER A 284 8.36 -11.68 -30.19
CA SER A 284 8.64 -12.84 -29.33
C SER A 284 9.39 -12.48 -28.05
N ARG A 285 10.27 -11.48 -28.09
CA ARG A 285 11.04 -10.98 -26.93
C ARG A 285 10.24 -10.06 -26.00
N TRP A 286 9.07 -9.65 -26.44
CA TRP A 286 8.19 -8.71 -25.71
C TRP A 286 7.01 -9.41 -25.03
N LEU A 287 6.96 -10.75 -25.16
CA LEU A 287 5.90 -11.54 -24.51
C LEU A 287 5.92 -11.32 -23.00
N PRO A 288 4.74 -11.25 -22.37
CA PRO A 288 4.62 -11.18 -20.93
C PRO A 288 5.27 -12.37 -20.24
N HIS A 289 5.68 -12.17 -18.97
CA HIS A 289 6.13 -13.27 -18.13
C HIS A 289 5.01 -14.31 -17.98
N ALA A 290 5.36 -15.59 -18.13
CA ALA A 290 4.40 -16.67 -17.95
C ALA A 290 3.98 -16.77 -16.46
N ASP A 291 2.72 -16.48 -16.18
CA ASP A 291 2.09 -16.73 -14.87
C ASP A 291 0.80 -17.53 -15.09
N PRO A 292 0.69 -18.74 -14.51
CA PRO A 292 -0.53 -19.56 -14.64
C PRO A 292 -1.80 -18.88 -14.10
N ARG A 293 -1.66 -17.84 -13.27
CA ARG A 293 -2.77 -17.08 -12.68
C ARG A 293 -3.33 -16.02 -13.63
N THR A 294 -2.57 -15.61 -14.64
CA THR A 294 -3.03 -14.64 -15.64
C THR A 294 -3.84 -15.33 -16.72
N ALA A 295 -4.98 -14.73 -17.08
CA ALA A 295 -5.85 -15.27 -18.11
C ALA A 295 -5.11 -15.43 -19.45
N ALA A 296 -5.43 -16.50 -20.19
CA ALA A 296 -4.97 -16.71 -21.54
C ALA A 296 -5.66 -15.66 -22.47
N GLY A 297 -5.02 -14.50 -22.63
CA GLY A 297 -5.43 -13.48 -23.60
C GLY A 297 -4.59 -13.56 -24.86
N ASP A 298 -4.79 -12.63 -25.78
CA ASP A 298 -3.93 -12.47 -26.96
C ASP A 298 -2.56 -11.92 -26.52
N LEU A 299 -1.64 -12.81 -26.18
CA LEU A 299 -0.28 -12.46 -25.76
C LEU A 299 0.47 -11.68 -26.86
N THR A 300 0.13 -11.87 -28.13
CA THR A 300 0.73 -11.14 -29.26
C THR A 300 0.31 -9.67 -29.21
N ALA A 301 -0.95 -9.38 -28.91
CA ALA A 301 -1.43 -8.02 -28.76
C ALA A 301 -0.74 -7.33 -27.55
N ALA A 302 -0.63 -8.02 -26.44
CA ALA A 302 0.08 -7.52 -25.27
C ALA A 302 1.57 -7.26 -25.57
N ALA A 303 2.24 -8.16 -26.30
CA ALA A 303 3.63 -8.01 -26.72
C ALA A 303 3.84 -6.80 -27.64
N ARG A 304 2.93 -6.57 -28.63
CA ARG A 304 2.98 -5.38 -29.48
C ARG A 304 2.79 -4.08 -28.67
N MET A 305 1.85 -4.06 -27.74
CA MET A 305 1.67 -2.92 -26.84
C MET A 305 2.91 -2.70 -25.95
N HIS A 306 3.53 -3.78 -25.45
CA HIS A 306 4.74 -3.70 -24.62
C HIS A 306 5.89 -3.05 -25.39
N LYS A 307 6.13 -3.47 -26.65
CA LYS A 307 7.12 -2.86 -27.55
C LYS A 307 6.80 -1.38 -27.78
N ALA A 308 5.57 -1.05 -28.17
CA ALA A 308 5.13 0.32 -28.41
C ALA A 308 5.34 1.24 -27.21
N VAL A 309 4.93 0.79 -26.01
CA VAL A 309 5.08 1.51 -24.76
C VAL A 309 6.56 1.72 -24.44
N THR A 310 7.39 0.69 -24.64
CA THR A 310 8.83 0.80 -24.35
C THR A 310 9.51 1.83 -25.26
N VAL A 311 9.21 1.85 -26.54
CA VAL A 311 9.77 2.86 -27.46
C VAL A 311 9.33 4.28 -27.08
N MET A 312 8.02 4.49 -26.81
CA MET A 312 7.53 5.79 -26.35
C MET A 312 8.16 6.19 -24.99
N MET A 313 8.33 5.22 -24.07
CA MET A 313 8.99 5.45 -22.78
C MET A 313 10.43 5.93 -22.96
N LEU A 314 11.24 5.27 -23.82
CA LEU A 314 12.61 5.65 -24.06
C LEU A 314 12.75 7.06 -24.66
N LYS A 315 11.83 7.48 -25.55
CA LYS A 315 11.77 8.85 -26.07
C LYS A 315 11.50 9.88 -24.96
N LEU A 316 10.51 9.59 -24.08
CA LEU A 316 10.17 10.46 -22.97
C LEU A 316 11.26 10.48 -21.89
N GLU A 317 11.93 9.36 -21.65
CA GLU A 317 13.05 9.24 -20.73
C GLU A 317 14.21 10.16 -21.14
N ALA A 318 14.62 10.10 -22.40
CA ALA A 318 15.63 10.97 -22.96
C ALA A 318 15.28 12.46 -22.80
N GLN A 319 14.01 12.83 -23.05
CA GLN A 319 13.53 14.21 -22.86
C GLN A 319 13.57 14.65 -21.39
N VAL A 320 13.22 13.75 -20.44
CA VAL A 320 13.31 14.06 -19.00
C VAL A 320 14.74 14.23 -18.55
N ILE A 321 15.62 13.33 -18.98
CA ILE A 321 17.07 13.39 -18.67
C ILE A 321 17.67 14.70 -19.20
N ALA A 322 17.39 15.07 -20.45
CA ALA A 322 17.91 16.28 -21.06
C ALA A 322 17.52 17.57 -20.32
N ARG A 323 16.29 17.65 -19.78
CA ARG A 323 15.83 18.85 -19.05
C ARG A 323 16.17 18.84 -17.55
N ASN A 324 16.70 17.71 -17.01
CA ASN A 324 17.07 17.58 -15.60
C ASN A 324 18.51 17.05 -15.44
N PRO A 325 19.54 17.85 -15.74
CA PRO A 325 20.93 17.42 -15.68
C PRO A 325 21.36 16.99 -14.26
N ASP A 326 20.73 17.53 -13.21
CA ASP A 326 21.00 17.19 -11.81
C ASP A 326 20.62 15.74 -11.44
N PHE A 327 19.88 15.04 -12.32
CA PHE A 327 19.55 13.64 -12.09
C PHE A 327 20.73 12.69 -12.29
N ASP A 328 21.77 13.13 -12.98
CA ASP A 328 22.98 12.35 -13.28
C ASP A 328 22.66 10.99 -13.95
N LEU A 329 21.72 11.02 -14.92
CA LEU A 329 21.21 9.84 -15.61
C LEU A 329 21.57 9.82 -17.11
N GLN A 330 22.55 10.62 -17.54
CA GLN A 330 22.93 10.73 -18.95
C GLN A 330 23.33 9.38 -19.57
N GLY A 331 23.94 8.48 -18.79
CA GLY A 331 24.27 7.13 -19.24
C GLY A 331 23.05 6.22 -19.48
N ARG A 332 21.84 6.67 -19.10
CA ARG A 332 20.57 5.97 -19.37
C ARG A 332 19.83 6.51 -20.58
N ASP A 333 20.33 7.51 -21.25
CA ASP A 333 19.76 8.04 -22.50
C ASP A 333 20.00 7.06 -23.65
N PHE A 334 19.24 5.98 -23.64
CA PHE A 334 19.44 4.82 -24.50
C PHE A 334 19.39 5.18 -25.99
N LEU A 335 18.38 5.96 -26.43
CA LEU A 335 18.14 6.22 -27.85
C LEU A 335 19.24 7.08 -28.49
N ASN A 336 19.83 8.01 -27.75
CA ASN A 336 20.91 8.85 -28.26
C ASN A 336 22.28 8.12 -28.32
N HIS A 337 22.36 6.90 -27.75
CA HIS A 337 23.58 6.09 -27.78
C HIS A 337 23.48 4.87 -28.71
N ILE A 338 22.43 4.80 -29.53
CA ILE A 338 22.27 3.75 -30.57
C ILE A 338 23.03 4.14 -31.83
N ASP A 339 23.86 3.22 -32.32
CA ASP A 339 24.30 3.19 -33.71
C ASP A 339 23.29 2.36 -34.52
N PHE A 340 22.41 3.06 -35.24
CA PHE A 340 21.33 2.41 -36.01
C PHE A 340 21.87 1.63 -37.22
N ASP A 341 23.04 2.01 -37.78
CA ASP A 341 23.65 1.33 -38.92
C ASP A 341 24.36 0.05 -38.48
N ALA A 342 25.06 0.09 -37.34
CA ALA A 342 25.73 -1.07 -36.76
C ALA A 342 24.80 -1.99 -35.95
N GLY A 343 23.61 -1.53 -35.59
CA GLY A 343 22.68 -2.28 -34.75
C GLY A 343 23.24 -2.48 -33.32
N THR A 344 23.93 -1.47 -32.77
CA THR A 344 24.55 -1.55 -31.44
C THR A 344 24.17 -0.36 -30.58
N VAL A 345 24.36 -0.48 -29.27
CA VAL A 345 24.17 0.60 -28.30
C VAL A 345 25.36 0.69 -27.35
N ASP A 346 25.86 1.89 -27.11
CA ASP A 346 26.79 2.14 -26.02
C ASP A 346 26.00 2.37 -24.72
N TYR A 347 26.25 1.54 -23.72
CA TYR A 347 25.60 1.64 -22.42
C TYR A 347 26.67 1.64 -21.32
N PHE A 348 26.84 2.80 -20.66
CA PHE A 348 27.89 3.04 -19.68
C PHE A 348 29.30 2.67 -20.16
N GLY A 349 29.63 3.06 -21.40
CA GLY A 349 30.95 2.81 -22.01
C GLY A 349 31.22 1.39 -22.46
N THR A 350 30.17 0.56 -22.51
CA THR A 350 30.24 -0.80 -23.06
C THR A 350 29.27 -0.91 -24.24
N THR A 351 29.77 -1.36 -25.40
CA THR A 351 28.95 -1.56 -26.60
C THR A 351 28.29 -2.93 -26.58
N TYR A 352 26.96 -2.94 -26.76
CA TYR A 352 26.14 -4.15 -26.82
C TYR A 352 25.43 -4.25 -28.17
N PRO A 353 25.26 -5.46 -28.74
CA PRO A 353 24.40 -5.65 -29.89
C PRO A 353 22.92 -5.48 -29.50
N LEU A 354 22.16 -4.80 -30.35
CA LEU A 354 20.70 -4.73 -30.20
C LEU A 354 20.11 -6.07 -30.59
N LEU A 355 19.25 -6.61 -29.77
CA LEU A 355 18.54 -7.87 -30.02
C LEU A 355 17.26 -7.68 -30.83
N ASP A 356 16.76 -6.46 -30.88
CA ASP A 356 15.63 -6.02 -31.71
C ASP A 356 16.00 -4.65 -32.27
N CYS A 357 16.06 -4.53 -33.57
CA CYS A 357 16.43 -3.31 -34.32
C CYS A 357 15.22 -2.70 -35.03
N ASP A 358 14.01 -3.21 -34.80
CA ASP A 358 12.80 -2.66 -35.40
C ASP A 358 12.30 -1.46 -34.57
N PHE A 359 12.76 -0.29 -34.96
CA PHE A 359 12.38 1.02 -34.36
C PHE A 359 11.50 1.80 -35.36
N SER A 360 10.39 1.20 -35.80
CA SER A 360 9.49 1.74 -36.84
C SER A 360 9.04 3.18 -36.66
N THR A 361 9.03 3.68 -35.40
CA THR A 361 8.62 5.06 -35.05
C THR A 361 9.78 5.98 -34.66
N VAL A 362 11.01 5.48 -34.71
CA VAL A 362 12.21 6.28 -34.36
C VAL A 362 12.85 6.81 -35.65
N ASP A 363 13.01 8.13 -35.74
CA ASP A 363 13.83 8.77 -36.75
C ASP A 363 15.29 8.82 -36.26
N PRO A 364 16.26 8.16 -36.91
CA PRO A 364 17.64 8.16 -36.47
C PRO A 364 18.28 9.56 -36.38
N ALA A 365 17.79 10.54 -37.15
CA ALA A 365 18.25 11.93 -37.07
C ALA A 365 17.71 12.68 -35.84
N HIS A 366 16.56 12.23 -35.34
CA HIS A 366 15.84 12.84 -34.20
C HIS A 366 15.22 11.75 -33.30
N PRO A 367 16.02 10.86 -32.66
CA PRO A 367 15.55 9.61 -32.08
C PRO A 367 14.59 9.79 -30.90
N THR A 368 14.61 10.94 -30.25
CA THR A 368 13.82 11.24 -29.03
C THR A 368 12.51 11.97 -29.33
N VAL A 369 12.24 12.31 -30.62
CA VAL A 369 11.02 13.01 -31.01
C VAL A 369 9.85 12.03 -31.15
N LEU A 370 8.75 12.35 -30.49
CA LEU A 370 7.50 11.59 -30.61
C LEU A 370 6.84 11.84 -31.98
N THR A 371 6.33 10.79 -32.58
CA THR A 371 5.45 10.95 -33.76
C THR A 371 4.11 11.57 -33.37
N ALA A 372 3.38 12.12 -34.34
CA ALA A 372 2.05 12.70 -34.09
C ALA A 372 1.07 11.66 -33.51
N ASP A 373 1.17 10.39 -33.92
CA ASP A 373 0.27 9.34 -33.45
C ASP A 373 0.66 8.84 -32.05
N GLU A 374 1.95 8.73 -31.73
CA GLU A 374 2.44 8.51 -30.36
C GLU A 374 1.94 9.62 -29.43
N GLY A 375 2.02 10.88 -29.85
CA GLY A 375 1.52 12.03 -29.08
C GLY A 375 0.02 11.93 -28.77
N LYS A 376 -0.80 11.48 -29.74
CA LYS A 376 -2.24 11.24 -29.54
C LYS A 376 -2.51 10.11 -28.53
N VAL A 377 -1.78 9.00 -28.63
CA VAL A 377 -1.90 7.87 -27.71
C VAL A 377 -1.56 8.31 -26.28
N ILE A 378 -0.43 8.99 -26.11
CA ILE A 378 0.03 9.49 -24.81
C ILE A 378 -1.00 10.48 -24.22
N ALA A 379 -1.50 11.43 -25.00
CA ALA A 379 -2.51 12.38 -24.55
C ALA A 379 -3.81 11.69 -24.11
N GLY A 380 -4.24 10.64 -24.83
CA GLY A 380 -5.40 9.82 -24.45
C GLY A 380 -5.19 9.09 -23.13
N LEU A 381 -4.02 8.51 -22.93
CA LEU A 381 -3.67 7.81 -21.69
C LEU A 381 -3.56 8.78 -20.51
N VAL A 382 -2.90 9.93 -20.67
CA VAL A 382 -2.82 10.98 -19.63
C VAL A 382 -4.22 11.36 -19.16
N ARG A 383 -5.17 11.57 -20.10
CA ARG A 383 -6.55 11.87 -19.75
C ARG A 383 -7.21 10.73 -19.00
N SER A 384 -7.05 9.47 -19.46
CA SER A 384 -7.66 8.31 -18.83
C SER A 384 -7.18 8.08 -17.40
N PHE A 385 -5.87 8.26 -17.13
CA PHE A 385 -5.31 8.20 -15.77
C PHE A 385 -5.81 9.34 -14.88
N ALA A 386 -5.91 10.56 -15.42
CA ALA A 386 -6.38 11.72 -14.67
C ALA A 386 -7.88 11.65 -14.32
N GLU A 387 -8.69 11.05 -15.20
CA GLU A 387 -10.15 10.92 -15.04
C GLU A 387 -10.56 9.67 -14.24
N SER A 388 -9.65 8.75 -13.92
CA SER A 388 -9.94 7.56 -13.10
C SER A 388 -10.21 7.94 -11.64
N GLU A 389 -11.48 8.09 -11.26
CA GLU A 389 -11.87 8.49 -9.90
C GLU A 389 -11.31 7.57 -8.82
N ARG A 390 -11.31 6.25 -9.07
CA ARG A 390 -10.79 5.28 -8.12
C ARG A 390 -9.28 5.43 -7.93
N LEU A 391 -8.52 5.59 -9.01
CA LEU A 391 -7.08 5.83 -8.93
C LEU A 391 -6.78 7.13 -8.19
N GLN A 392 -7.48 8.22 -8.53
CA GLN A 392 -7.30 9.52 -7.87
C GLN A 392 -7.58 9.42 -6.37
N ARG A 393 -8.65 8.73 -5.96
CA ARG A 393 -8.96 8.49 -4.54
C ARG A 393 -7.86 7.71 -3.82
N HIS A 394 -7.33 6.66 -4.45
CA HIS A 394 -6.24 5.86 -3.90
C HIS A 394 -4.95 6.67 -3.76
N VAL A 395 -4.59 7.45 -4.77
CA VAL A 395 -3.40 8.29 -4.73
C VAL A 395 -3.54 9.43 -3.71
N GLN A 396 -4.73 10.03 -3.57
CA GLN A 396 -5.00 10.99 -2.50
C GLN A 396 -4.82 10.35 -1.11
N PHE A 397 -5.25 9.11 -0.93
CA PHE A 397 -5.03 8.36 0.30
C PHE A 397 -3.54 8.13 0.56
N LEU A 398 -2.74 7.77 -0.47
CA LEU A 398 -1.29 7.63 -0.34
C LEU A 398 -0.63 8.94 0.09
N TYR A 399 -1.06 10.10 -0.44
CA TYR A 399 -0.53 11.39 -0.01
C TYR A 399 -0.98 11.80 1.39
N ALA A 400 -2.20 11.43 1.80
CA ALA A 400 -2.75 11.79 3.11
C ALA A 400 -2.17 10.94 4.25
N HIS A 401 -1.94 9.65 4.01
CA HIS A 401 -1.50 8.68 5.03
C HIS A 401 -0.06 8.22 4.83
N GLY A 402 0.60 8.65 3.74
CA GLY A 402 1.95 8.25 3.38
C GLY A 402 2.97 9.37 3.42
N ALA A 403 4.23 8.95 3.46
CA ALA A 403 5.41 9.80 3.37
C ALA A 403 6.60 8.99 2.84
N PHE A 404 7.69 9.67 2.50
CA PHE A 404 8.92 9.01 2.09
C PHE A 404 9.57 8.23 3.25
N TYR A 405 9.41 8.71 4.47
CA TYR A 405 9.83 8.02 5.69
C TYR A 405 8.92 8.38 6.88
N LYS A 406 8.99 7.59 7.95
CA LYS A 406 8.29 7.85 9.19
C LYS A 406 9.12 7.42 10.41
N MET A 407 9.01 8.21 11.48
CA MET A 407 9.47 7.82 12.81
C MET A 407 8.27 7.42 13.65
N CYS A 408 8.26 6.21 14.19
CA CYS A 408 7.20 5.71 15.05
C CYS A 408 7.77 4.80 16.15
N ASN A 409 7.50 5.10 17.42
CA ASN A 409 7.92 4.31 18.57
C ASN A 409 9.41 3.91 18.59
N GLY A 410 10.28 4.82 18.12
CA GLY A 410 11.72 4.57 18.02
C GLY A 410 12.16 3.82 16.75
N ASN A 411 11.23 3.39 15.90
CA ASN A 411 11.52 2.81 14.59
C ASN A 411 11.62 3.92 13.54
N LEU A 412 12.62 3.85 12.67
CA LEU A 412 12.69 4.61 11.43
C LEU A 412 12.21 3.71 10.29
N LEU A 413 11.11 4.10 9.65
CA LEU A 413 10.47 3.35 8.57
C LEU A 413 10.71 4.08 7.26
N TYR A 414 11.20 3.36 6.26
CA TYR A 414 11.37 3.80 4.87
C TYR A 414 11.49 2.58 3.98
N HIS A 415 11.15 2.69 2.70
CA HIS A 415 11.10 1.53 1.82
C HIS A 415 12.47 1.13 1.29
N GLY A 416 13.20 2.02 0.66
CA GLY A 416 14.44 1.71 -0.03
C GLY A 416 15.68 1.71 0.88
N ALA A 417 16.70 2.46 0.49
CA ALA A 417 17.93 2.60 1.23
C ALA A 417 18.29 4.07 1.47
N VAL A 418 18.98 4.36 2.55
CA VAL A 418 19.62 5.67 2.75
C VAL A 418 20.96 5.66 2.00
N PRO A 419 21.23 6.61 1.11
CA PRO A 419 22.52 6.70 0.43
C PRO A 419 23.69 6.84 1.43
N MET A 420 24.65 5.94 1.32
CA MET A 420 25.81 5.90 2.22
C MET A 420 27.11 5.93 1.40
N THR A 421 28.14 6.51 1.97
CA THR A 421 29.51 6.42 1.47
C THR A 421 30.16 5.11 1.91
N GLU A 422 31.27 4.73 1.30
CA GLU A 422 32.00 3.49 1.64
C GLU A 422 32.45 3.43 3.11
N ASN A 423 32.69 4.57 3.74
CA ASN A 423 33.08 4.66 5.15
C ASN A 423 31.88 4.73 6.13
N GLY A 424 30.66 4.54 5.63
CA GLY A 424 29.44 4.50 6.45
C GLY A 424 28.86 5.88 6.83
N ALA A 425 29.33 6.98 6.24
CA ALA A 425 28.69 8.29 6.39
C ALA A 425 27.50 8.42 5.42
N PHE A 426 26.56 9.33 5.70
CA PHE A 426 25.48 9.65 4.74
C PHE A 426 26.07 10.32 3.49
N ALA A 427 25.82 9.72 2.32
CA ALA A 427 26.19 10.31 1.05
C ALA A 427 25.31 11.53 0.74
N ALA A 428 25.92 12.60 0.25
CA ALA A 428 25.20 13.79 -0.18
C ALA A 428 24.85 13.70 -1.67
N ILE A 429 23.62 14.09 -2.01
CA ILE A 429 23.14 14.23 -3.38
C ILE A 429 22.79 15.70 -3.60
N THR A 430 23.24 16.25 -4.74
CA THR A 430 23.04 17.66 -5.08
C THR A 430 21.86 17.82 -6.03
N PHE A 431 20.90 18.65 -5.64
CA PHE A 431 19.79 19.11 -6.49
C PHE A 431 19.71 20.62 -6.39
N GLU A 432 19.54 21.28 -7.53
CA GLU A 432 19.39 22.75 -7.59
C GLU A 432 20.57 23.46 -6.91
N GLY A 433 21.80 22.91 -7.07
CA GLY A 433 23.02 23.43 -6.46
C GLY A 433 23.15 23.22 -4.94
N VAL A 434 22.24 22.51 -4.28
CA VAL A 434 22.25 22.29 -2.84
C VAL A 434 22.48 20.80 -2.53
N ALA A 435 23.58 20.50 -1.84
CA ALA A 435 23.87 19.15 -1.36
C ALA A 435 23.04 18.79 -0.15
N ARG A 436 22.41 17.60 -0.16
CA ARG A 436 21.53 17.10 0.91
C ARG A 436 21.87 15.64 1.21
N SER A 437 21.83 15.26 2.48
CA SER A 437 22.06 13.88 2.92
C SER A 437 21.09 13.47 4.03
N GLY A 438 20.90 12.17 4.24
CA GLY A 438 20.06 11.62 5.31
C GLY A 438 18.67 12.24 5.33
N LYS A 439 18.23 12.73 6.50
CA LYS A 439 16.89 13.33 6.69
C LYS A 439 16.62 14.49 5.72
N ALA A 440 17.59 15.39 5.50
CA ALA A 440 17.39 16.55 4.62
C ALA A 440 17.15 16.13 3.16
N LEU A 441 17.75 15.03 2.71
CA LEU A 441 17.49 14.43 1.42
C LEU A 441 16.05 13.86 1.36
N PHE A 442 15.64 13.12 2.36
CA PHE A 442 14.31 12.51 2.41
C PHE A 442 13.19 13.57 2.49
N ASP A 443 13.39 14.63 3.28
CA ASP A 443 12.46 15.78 3.33
C ASP A 443 12.35 16.49 1.97
N TYR A 444 13.43 16.55 1.22
CA TYR A 444 13.42 17.10 -0.13
C TYR A 444 12.64 16.20 -1.10
N CYS A 445 12.89 14.90 -1.07
CA CYS A 445 12.19 13.91 -1.90
C CYS A 445 10.67 13.93 -1.64
N ASP A 446 10.25 13.91 -0.37
CA ASP A 446 8.84 13.98 0.01
C ASP A 446 8.17 15.26 -0.53
N ARG A 447 8.80 16.42 -0.34
CA ARG A 447 8.29 17.70 -0.82
C ARG A 447 8.17 17.75 -2.35
N ARG A 448 9.17 17.24 -3.08
CA ARG A 448 9.15 17.22 -4.55
C ARG A 448 8.10 16.27 -5.09
N ALA A 449 7.94 15.10 -4.49
CA ALA A 449 6.88 14.17 -4.85
C ALA A 449 5.48 14.79 -4.67
N ARG A 450 5.26 15.50 -3.55
CA ARG A 450 3.97 16.21 -3.32
C ARG A 450 3.75 17.35 -4.33
N GLN A 451 4.79 18.08 -4.73
CA GLN A 451 4.68 19.11 -5.76
C GLN A 451 4.20 18.57 -7.10
N GLY A 452 4.66 17.37 -7.51
CA GLY A 452 4.25 16.72 -8.75
C GLY A 452 2.75 16.49 -8.86
N TYR A 453 2.07 16.31 -7.73
CA TYR A 453 0.62 16.11 -7.66
C TYR A 453 -0.16 17.41 -7.34
N SER A 454 0.30 18.18 -6.35
CA SER A 454 -0.47 19.30 -5.76
C SER A 454 -0.25 20.66 -6.40
N ALA A 455 0.87 20.85 -7.13
CA ALA A 455 1.12 22.13 -7.79
C ALA A 455 0.11 22.40 -8.92
N PRO A 456 -0.15 23.68 -9.27
CA PRO A 456 -1.09 24.03 -10.32
C PRO A 456 -0.81 23.33 -11.65
N GLN A 457 -1.86 22.91 -12.34
CA GLN A 457 -1.78 22.26 -13.64
C GLN A 457 -1.00 23.14 -14.63
N GLY A 458 -0.06 22.53 -15.39
CA GLY A 458 0.78 23.23 -16.36
C GLY A 458 1.88 24.11 -15.77
N SER A 459 2.04 24.17 -14.43
CA SER A 459 3.12 24.95 -13.82
C SER A 459 4.48 24.25 -13.95
N PRO A 460 5.60 25.02 -14.05
CA PRO A 460 6.94 24.45 -14.01
C PRO A 460 7.22 23.60 -12.75
N ALA A 461 6.66 23.99 -11.61
CA ALA A 461 6.79 23.27 -10.36
C ALA A 461 6.14 21.89 -10.43
N ARG A 462 4.96 21.77 -11.08
CA ARG A 462 4.29 20.49 -11.30
C ARG A 462 5.10 19.60 -12.22
N LEU A 463 5.57 20.11 -13.34
CA LEU A 463 6.39 19.35 -14.29
C LEU A 463 7.66 18.83 -13.62
N ALA A 464 8.40 19.69 -12.92
CA ALA A 464 9.60 19.29 -12.20
C ALA A 464 9.33 18.26 -11.11
N GLY A 465 8.18 18.33 -10.41
CA GLY A 465 7.77 17.32 -9.46
C GLY A 465 7.37 16.00 -10.11
N GLN A 466 6.71 16.02 -11.27
CA GLN A 466 6.38 14.83 -12.06
C GLN A 466 7.64 14.12 -12.56
N ASP A 467 8.62 14.86 -13.07
CA ASP A 467 9.90 14.30 -13.46
C ASP A 467 10.64 13.68 -12.26
N PHE A 468 10.54 14.34 -11.11
CA PHE A 468 11.15 13.86 -9.88
C PHE A 468 10.49 12.57 -9.36
N LEU A 469 9.18 12.39 -9.51
CA LEU A 469 8.49 11.13 -9.19
C LEU A 469 9.03 9.97 -10.03
N TRP A 470 9.26 10.19 -11.33
CA TRP A 470 9.89 9.18 -12.17
C TRP A 470 11.36 8.94 -11.75
N TYR A 471 12.12 10.00 -11.47
CA TYR A 471 13.49 9.88 -10.98
C TYR A 471 13.58 9.01 -9.72
N LEU A 472 12.69 9.20 -8.76
CA LEU A 472 12.62 8.38 -7.53
C LEU A 472 12.39 6.89 -7.84
N CYS A 473 11.57 6.55 -8.84
CA CYS A 473 11.37 5.16 -9.25
C CYS A 473 12.66 4.50 -9.77
N CYS A 474 13.55 5.27 -10.38
CA CYS A 474 14.76 4.77 -11.04
C CYS A 474 15.96 4.58 -10.12
N LEU A 475 15.88 5.00 -8.86
CA LEU A 475 17.03 5.07 -7.96
C LEU A 475 17.20 3.83 -7.09
N LEU A 476 18.45 3.48 -6.80
CA LEU A 476 18.81 2.35 -5.94
C LEU A 476 18.29 2.49 -4.50
N TYR A 477 18.11 3.71 -4.01
CA TYR A 477 17.62 3.96 -2.65
C TYR A 477 16.09 3.92 -2.51
N THR A 478 15.38 3.84 -3.63
CA THR A 478 13.95 3.53 -3.66
C THR A 478 13.69 2.08 -4.06
N SER A 479 14.70 1.37 -4.55
CA SER A 479 14.60 -0.05 -4.93
C SER A 479 15.31 -0.91 -3.87
N PRO A 480 14.55 -1.63 -3.06
CA PRO A 480 15.08 -2.19 -1.81
C PRO A 480 15.68 -3.58 -1.93
N SER A 481 15.32 -4.34 -2.94
CA SER A 481 15.55 -5.78 -2.88
C SER A 481 16.67 -6.27 -3.80
N PRO A 482 17.55 -7.19 -3.33
CA PRO A 482 18.41 -7.98 -4.21
C PRO A 482 17.64 -8.75 -5.30
N ARG A 483 16.34 -9.04 -5.07
CA ARG A 483 15.45 -9.65 -6.07
C ARG A 483 15.17 -8.71 -7.24
N ASP A 484 15.00 -7.41 -6.98
CA ASP A 484 14.75 -6.42 -8.03
C ASP A 484 15.97 -6.22 -8.91
N ARG A 485 17.19 -6.40 -8.37
CA ARG A 485 18.44 -6.39 -9.16
C ARG A 485 18.56 -7.58 -10.10
N SER A 486 17.97 -8.73 -9.78
CA SER A 486 18.07 -9.94 -10.61
C SER A 486 17.05 -9.97 -11.76
N LEU A 487 15.96 -9.17 -11.66
CA LEU A 487 14.89 -9.09 -12.65
C LEU A 487 15.03 -7.91 -13.62
N SER A 488 15.92 -6.96 -13.31
CA SER A 488 16.19 -5.79 -14.17
C SER A 488 17.42 -5.95 -15.06
N ARG A 489 17.98 -7.17 -15.20
CA ARG A 489 19.07 -7.50 -16.12
C ARG A 489 18.57 -8.25 -17.34
#